data_31b0f746f6db1f723b6078f440406053
#
_entry.id   31b0f746f6db1f723b6078f440406053
#
_cell.length_a   1.000
_cell.length_b   1.000
_cell.length_c   1.000
_cell.angle_alpha   90.00
_cell.angle_beta   90.00
_cell.angle_gamma   90.00
#
_symmetry.space_group_name_H-M   'P 1'
#
loop_
_entity.id
_entity.type
_entity.pdbx_description
1 polymer ?
#
loop_
_entity_poly.entity_id
_entity_poly.type
_entity_poly.pdbx_seq_one_letter_code
_entity_poly.pdbx_strand_id
1 'polypeptide(L)'
;MQPTPIAFALAGPIERGMNSFAEAVSLRQRFDPATSTRRFRLSMSDIGEMVFLPLLMERVHALAPRLQVEVLEIPLEQLPQALKDGEVDLAIGNLAGLGRHTRHADLFSERYACMGRRGHPVLSAGLTRGQFKRLDHILVASRASAHRLLDDVLGE
;
A
#
# COMPACT_ATOMS: atom_id res chain seq x y z
N MET A 1 24.36 24.65 -10.91
CA MET A 1 23.34 25.72 -10.79
C MET A 1 22.30 25.24 -9.79
N GLN A 2 21.98 26.04 -8.78
CA GLN A 2 20.88 25.72 -7.85
C GLN A 2 19.58 26.31 -8.41
N PRO A 3 18.48 25.54 -8.39
CA PRO A 3 17.20 26.03 -8.85
C PRO A 3 16.67 27.14 -7.94
N THR A 4 15.93 28.09 -8.51
CA THR A 4 15.30 29.16 -7.76
C THR A 4 14.08 28.65 -7.00
N PRO A 5 13.60 29.33 -5.92
CA PRO A 5 12.38 28.94 -5.21
C PRO A 5 11.16 28.79 -6.13
N ILE A 6 11.05 29.64 -7.14
CA ILE A 6 9.99 29.56 -8.16
C ILE A 6 10.13 28.31 -9.04
N ALA A 7 11.37 27.94 -9.39
CA ALA A 7 11.61 26.70 -10.17
C ALA A 7 11.21 25.47 -9.37
N PHE A 8 11.46 25.42 -8.07
CA PHE A 8 10.99 24.36 -7.19
C PHE A 8 9.45 24.29 -7.13
N ALA A 9 8.79 25.44 -6.99
CA ALA A 9 7.34 25.50 -6.93
C ALA A 9 6.67 25.06 -8.24
N LEU A 10 7.31 25.32 -9.39
CA LEU A 10 6.79 24.97 -10.71
C LEU A 10 7.15 23.55 -11.14
N ALA A 11 8.20 22.94 -10.62
CA ALA A 11 8.68 21.62 -11.04
C ALA A 11 7.59 20.56 -10.92
N GLY A 12 6.93 20.45 -9.78
CA GLY A 12 5.87 19.49 -9.55
C GLY A 12 4.66 19.66 -10.48
N PRO A 13 4.06 20.86 -10.60
CA PRO A 13 2.98 21.11 -11.55
C PRO A 13 3.36 20.83 -13.01
N ILE A 14 4.56 21.18 -13.44
CA ILE A 14 5.05 20.93 -14.79
C ILE A 14 5.22 19.43 -15.04
N GLU A 15 5.82 18.71 -14.10
CA GLU A 15 6.01 17.27 -14.21
C GLU A 15 4.68 16.51 -14.30
N ARG A 16 3.69 16.90 -13.50
CA ARG A 16 2.33 16.35 -13.61
C ARG A 16 1.68 16.65 -14.96
N GLY A 17 1.82 17.88 -15.45
CA GLY A 17 1.33 18.27 -16.78
C GLY A 17 1.97 17.43 -17.89
N MET A 18 3.28 17.26 -17.88
CA MET A 18 4.03 16.44 -18.84
C MET A 18 3.61 14.97 -18.77
N ASN A 19 3.40 14.43 -17.58
CA ASN A 19 2.91 13.05 -17.40
C ASN A 19 1.51 12.89 -17.94
N SER A 20 0.60 13.86 -17.74
CA SER A 20 -0.75 13.84 -18.29
C SER A 20 -0.75 13.94 -19.83
N PHE A 21 0.15 14.72 -20.40
CA PHE A 21 0.35 14.76 -21.85
C PHE A 21 0.87 13.42 -22.39
N ALA A 22 1.86 12.84 -21.76
CA ALA A 22 2.39 11.54 -22.15
C ALA A 22 1.32 10.45 -22.06
N GLU A 23 0.49 10.49 -21.02
CA GLU A 23 -0.64 9.58 -20.84
C GLU A 23 -1.71 9.78 -21.93
N ALA A 24 -2.09 10.99 -22.25
CA ALA A 24 -3.05 11.30 -23.33
C ALA A 24 -2.56 10.80 -24.69
N VAL A 25 -1.26 10.89 -24.96
CA VAL A 25 -0.65 10.35 -26.18
C VAL A 25 -0.61 8.82 -26.15
N SER A 26 -0.39 8.21 -24.99
CA SER A 26 -0.34 6.76 -24.82
C SER A 26 -1.71 6.08 -24.81
N LEU A 27 -2.81 6.81 -24.54
CA LEU A 27 -4.18 6.30 -24.63
C LEU A 27 -4.55 5.74 -26.02
N ARG A 28 -3.81 6.11 -27.06
CA ARG A 28 -3.97 5.56 -28.41
C ARG A 28 -3.23 4.23 -28.62
N GLN A 29 -2.30 3.87 -27.77
CA GLN A 29 -1.58 2.59 -27.88
C GLN A 29 -2.22 1.60 -26.93
N ARG A 30 -2.73 0.48 -27.47
CA ARG A 30 -3.13 -0.66 -26.67
C ARG A 30 -1.95 -1.06 -25.77
N PHE A 31 -2.17 -1.13 -24.46
CA PHE A 31 -1.17 -1.60 -23.54
C PHE A 31 -0.71 -3.01 -23.94
N ASP A 32 0.55 -3.13 -24.32
CA ASP A 32 1.20 -4.39 -24.62
C ASP A 32 2.23 -4.67 -23.52
N PRO A 33 1.99 -5.64 -22.64
CA PRO A 33 2.92 -5.96 -21.56
C PRO A 33 4.32 -6.30 -22.04
N ALA A 34 4.46 -7.02 -23.16
CA ALA A 34 5.75 -7.48 -23.66
C ALA A 34 6.68 -6.35 -24.08
N THR A 35 6.13 -5.23 -24.50
CA THR A 35 6.88 -4.08 -25.02
C THR A 35 6.85 -2.85 -24.12
N SER A 36 5.95 -2.81 -23.15
CA SER A 36 5.76 -1.67 -22.26
C SER A 36 6.97 -1.38 -21.39
N THR A 37 7.38 -0.12 -21.36
CA THR A 37 8.39 0.43 -20.44
C THR A 37 7.76 1.27 -19.34
N ARG A 38 6.43 1.17 -19.17
CA ARG A 38 5.69 1.95 -18.18
C ARG A 38 6.21 1.65 -16.78
N ARG A 39 6.24 2.70 -15.93
CA ARG A 39 6.46 2.59 -14.50
C ARG A 39 5.12 2.55 -13.80
N PHE A 40 4.92 1.54 -12.96
CA PHE A 40 3.79 1.46 -12.04
C PHE A 40 4.26 1.75 -10.62
N ARG A 41 3.57 2.65 -9.95
CA ARG A 41 3.80 3.02 -8.56
C ARG A 41 2.78 2.30 -7.68
N LEU A 42 3.28 1.48 -6.78
CA LEU A 42 2.45 0.70 -5.86
C LEU A 42 2.62 1.25 -4.45
N SER A 43 1.53 1.36 -3.70
CA SER A 43 1.61 1.62 -2.27
C SER A 43 1.35 0.33 -1.50
N MET A 44 2.26 -0.02 -0.61
CA MET A 44 2.11 -1.13 0.34
C MET A 44 3.02 -0.92 1.54
N SER A 45 2.77 -1.65 2.62
CA SER A 45 3.66 -1.67 3.78
C SER A 45 4.87 -2.54 3.51
N ASP A 46 5.92 -2.39 4.32
CA ASP A 46 7.12 -3.23 4.33
C ASP A 46 6.81 -4.74 4.40
N ILE A 47 5.85 -5.14 5.24
CA ILE A 47 5.36 -6.53 5.30
C ILE A 47 4.69 -6.91 3.97
N GLY A 48 3.91 -6.02 3.38
CA GLY A 48 3.31 -6.21 2.05
C GLY A 48 4.36 -6.42 0.98
N GLU A 49 5.45 -5.64 1.00
CA GLU A 49 6.58 -5.81 0.11
C GLU A 49 7.23 -7.19 0.27
N MET A 50 7.49 -7.61 1.50
CA MET A 50 8.09 -8.92 1.76
C MET A 50 7.23 -10.09 1.26
N VAL A 51 5.91 -9.98 1.34
CA VAL A 51 4.99 -11.08 1.03
C VAL A 51 4.54 -11.06 -0.43
N PHE A 52 4.15 -9.89 -0.96
CA PHE A 52 3.50 -9.82 -2.28
C PHE A 52 4.48 -9.49 -3.39
N LEU A 53 5.49 -8.65 -3.13
CA LEU A 53 6.35 -8.14 -4.17
C LEU A 53 7.16 -9.23 -4.88
N PRO A 54 7.73 -10.25 -4.21
CA PRO A 54 8.46 -11.32 -4.90
C PRO A 54 7.60 -12.06 -5.92
N LEU A 55 6.38 -12.45 -5.54
CA LEU A 55 5.44 -13.16 -6.42
C LEU A 55 4.95 -12.27 -7.56
N LEU A 56 4.69 -10.99 -7.27
CA LEU A 56 4.31 -10.01 -8.27
C LEU A 56 5.43 -9.82 -9.29
N MET A 57 6.66 -9.64 -8.84
CA MET A 57 7.81 -9.42 -9.71
C MET A 57 8.15 -10.63 -10.58
N GLU A 58 7.98 -11.83 -10.08
CA GLU A 58 8.10 -13.05 -10.88
C GLU A 58 7.13 -13.02 -12.08
N ARG A 59 5.87 -12.67 -11.84
CA ARG A 59 4.86 -12.54 -12.90
C ARG A 59 5.12 -11.37 -13.84
N VAL A 60 5.51 -10.22 -13.27
CA VAL A 60 5.82 -9.03 -14.06
C VAL A 60 7.01 -9.31 -14.99
N HIS A 61 8.09 -9.91 -14.50
CA HIS A 61 9.27 -10.25 -15.33
C HIS A 61 8.91 -11.23 -16.45
N ALA A 62 8.04 -12.20 -16.18
CA ALA A 62 7.61 -13.17 -17.19
C ALA A 62 6.74 -12.56 -18.30
N LEU A 63 5.85 -11.62 -17.95
CA LEU A 63 4.83 -11.09 -18.87
C LEU A 63 5.22 -9.72 -19.45
N ALA A 64 5.96 -8.93 -18.72
CA ALA A 64 6.29 -7.54 -19.01
C ALA A 64 7.72 -7.20 -18.59
N PRO A 65 8.75 -7.79 -19.24
CA PRO A 65 10.15 -7.76 -18.79
C PRO A 65 10.78 -6.37 -18.74
N ARG A 66 10.19 -5.38 -19.41
CA ARG A 66 10.66 -3.99 -19.44
C ARG A 66 9.86 -3.04 -18.56
N LEU A 67 8.80 -3.52 -17.94
CA LEU A 67 7.98 -2.76 -17.03
C LEU A 67 8.74 -2.48 -15.74
N GLN A 68 8.58 -1.28 -15.21
CA GLN A 68 9.18 -0.86 -13.93
C GLN A 68 8.12 -0.84 -12.84
N VAL A 69 8.47 -1.34 -11.67
CA VAL A 69 7.66 -1.25 -10.45
C VAL A 69 8.41 -0.41 -9.43
N GLU A 70 7.76 0.60 -8.90
CA GLU A 70 8.23 1.45 -7.82
C GLU A 70 7.28 1.26 -6.64
N VAL A 71 7.81 1.01 -5.45
CA VAL A 71 6.99 0.86 -4.25
C VAL A 71 7.18 2.08 -3.35
N LEU A 72 6.07 2.61 -2.84
CA LEU A 72 6.03 3.79 -2.00
C LEU A 72 5.21 3.47 -0.75
N GLU A 73 5.71 3.83 0.41
CA GLU A 73 4.92 3.78 1.64
C GLU A 73 4.13 5.08 1.79
N ILE A 74 2.84 5.04 1.48
CA ILE A 74 1.93 6.19 1.63
C ILE A 74 1.07 5.97 2.87
N PRO A 75 1.02 6.94 3.81
CA PRO A 75 0.09 6.87 4.94
C PRO A 75 -1.35 6.70 4.49
N LEU A 76 -2.13 5.86 5.21
CA LEU A 76 -3.49 5.51 4.82
C LEU A 76 -4.39 6.73 4.63
N GLU A 77 -4.19 7.76 5.45
CA GLU A 77 -4.96 9.01 5.38
C GLU A 77 -4.70 9.80 4.08
N GLN A 78 -3.51 9.67 3.51
CA GLN A 78 -3.09 10.37 2.28
C GLN A 78 -3.37 9.56 1.03
N LEU A 79 -3.57 8.25 1.17
CA LEU A 79 -3.69 7.31 0.06
C LEU A 79 -4.84 7.64 -0.93
N PRO A 80 -6.05 8.07 -0.47
CA PRO A 80 -7.12 8.45 -1.40
C PRO A 80 -6.72 9.60 -2.31
N GLN A 81 -6.00 10.58 -1.79
CA GLN A 81 -5.55 11.72 -2.58
C GLN A 81 -4.39 11.32 -3.51
N ALA A 82 -3.43 10.54 -3.04
CA ALA A 82 -2.32 10.04 -3.84
C ALA A 82 -2.80 9.18 -5.04
N LEU A 83 -3.81 8.34 -4.84
CA LEU A 83 -4.46 7.59 -5.92
C LEU A 83 -5.19 8.51 -6.91
N LYS A 84 -5.89 9.52 -6.41
CA LYS A 84 -6.62 10.49 -7.24
C LYS A 84 -5.68 11.34 -8.09
N ASP A 85 -4.56 11.76 -7.53
CA ASP A 85 -3.57 12.62 -8.19
C ASP A 85 -2.60 11.81 -9.08
N GLY A 86 -2.70 10.46 -9.06
CA GLY A 86 -1.84 9.58 -9.81
C GLY A 86 -0.41 9.52 -9.27
N GLU A 87 -0.20 9.86 -8.00
CA GLU A 87 1.07 9.66 -7.32
C GLU A 87 1.37 8.17 -7.13
N VAL A 88 0.33 7.37 -6.93
CA VAL A 88 0.35 5.92 -6.97
C VAL A 88 -0.74 5.39 -7.91
N ASP A 89 -0.46 4.31 -8.61
CA ASP A 89 -1.40 3.67 -9.53
C ASP A 89 -2.27 2.64 -8.81
N LEU A 90 -1.75 2.00 -7.78
CA LEU A 90 -2.39 0.90 -7.05
C LEU A 90 -1.91 0.86 -5.60
N ALA A 91 -2.77 0.43 -4.70
CA ALA A 91 -2.41 0.13 -3.32
C ALA A 91 -2.80 -1.29 -2.96
N ILE A 92 -1.95 -1.98 -2.18
CA ILE A 92 -2.16 -3.36 -1.72
C ILE A 92 -2.00 -3.40 -0.21
N GLY A 93 -2.98 -3.94 0.50
CA GLY A 93 -2.93 -4.09 1.95
C GLY A 93 -4.30 -4.14 2.61
N ASN A 94 -4.33 -4.03 3.92
CA ASN A 94 -5.55 -3.79 4.66
C ASN A 94 -5.89 -2.29 4.56
N LEU A 95 -6.76 -1.94 3.63
CA LEU A 95 -7.09 -0.58 3.24
C LEU A 95 -8.53 -0.22 3.68
N ALA A 96 -8.98 -0.76 4.80
CA ALA A 96 -10.30 -0.44 5.35
C ALA A 96 -10.44 1.09 5.56
N GLY A 97 -11.56 1.64 5.10
CA GLY A 97 -11.83 3.09 5.19
C GLY A 97 -11.47 3.90 3.94
N LEU A 98 -10.86 3.31 2.91
CA LEU A 98 -10.78 3.95 1.60
C LEU A 98 -12.20 4.16 1.07
N GLY A 99 -12.57 5.41 0.87
CA GLY A 99 -13.92 5.84 0.50
C GLY A 99 -14.43 5.26 -0.82
N ARG A 100 -15.72 5.48 -1.11
CA ARG A 100 -16.47 4.95 -2.28
C ARG A 100 -15.93 5.38 -3.65
N HIS A 101 -14.93 6.26 -3.69
CA HIS A 101 -14.35 6.78 -4.94
C HIS A 101 -13.17 5.97 -5.47
N THR A 102 -12.73 4.94 -4.72
CA THR A 102 -11.69 4.01 -5.17
C THR A 102 -12.32 2.71 -5.64
N ARG A 103 -11.80 2.15 -6.75
CA ARG A 103 -12.11 0.77 -7.13
C ARG A 103 -11.25 -0.16 -6.29
N HIS A 104 -11.85 -1.20 -5.72
CA HIS A 104 -11.14 -2.19 -4.95
C HIS A 104 -11.53 -3.61 -5.37
N ALA A 105 -10.64 -4.54 -5.11
CA ALA A 105 -10.89 -5.97 -5.23
C ALA A 105 -10.32 -6.66 -3.99
N ASP A 106 -11.11 -7.52 -3.39
CA ASP A 106 -10.67 -8.34 -2.27
C ASP A 106 -9.73 -9.44 -2.79
N LEU A 107 -8.52 -9.51 -2.25
CA LEU A 107 -7.53 -10.51 -2.60
C LEU A 107 -7.74 -11.77 -1.76
N PHE A 108 -7.89 -11.62 -0.45
CA PHE A 108 -8.12 -12.70 0.51
C PHE A 108 -8.64 -12.12 1.83
N SER A 109 -9.08 -12.99 2.73
CA SER A 109 -9.50 -12.62 4.08
C SER A 109 -8.51 -13.14 5.10
N GLU A 110 -8.17 -12.30 6.07
CA GLU A 110 -7.30 -12.62 7.20
C GLU A 110 -8.05 -12.46 8.53
N ARG A 111 -7.49 -13.06 9.56
CA ARG A 111 -7.97 -12.90 10.94
C ARG A 111 -6.82 -12.44 11.81
N TYR A 112 -7.11 -11.52 12.72
CA TYR A 112 -6.17 -11.20 13.77
C TYR A 112 -6.00 -12.38 14.72
N ALA A 113 -4.77 -12.64 15.12
CA ALA A 113 -4.43 -13.67 16.08
C ALA A 113 -3.52 -13.07 17.16
N CYS A 114 -3.72 -13.52 18.38
CA CYS A 114 -2.81 -13.20 19.48
C CYS A 114 -1.64 -14.19 19.47
N MET A 115 -0.44 -13.67 19.44
CA MET A 115 0.79 -14.46 19.51
C MET A 115 1.51 -14.17 20.81
N GLY A 116 2.03 -15.19 21.44
CA GLY A 116 2.83 -15.04 22.64
C GLY A 116 3.93 -16.11 22.74
N ARG A 117 4.78 -16.00 23.75
CA ARG A 117 5.86 -16.97 23.98
C ARG A 117 5.30 -18.38 24.20
N ARG A 118 6.05 -19.38 23.76
CA ARG A 118 5.71 -20.78 24.04
C ARG A 118 5.59 -21.02 25.57
N GLY A 119 4.52 -21.70 25.97
CA GLY A 119 4.25 -21.97 27.39
C GLY A 119 3.71 -20.78 28.18
N HIS A 120 3.18 -19.76 27.50
CA HIS A 120 2.47 -18.67 28.19
C HIS A 120 1.23 -19.21 28.89
N PRO A 121 1.09 -19.02 30.24
CA PRO A 121 0.09 -19.74 31.05
C PRO A 121 -1.34 -19.48 30.57
N VAL A 122 -1.65 -18.26 30.16
CA VAL A 122 -3.01 -17.88 29.71
C VAL A 122 -3.29 -18.40 28.29
N LEU A 123 -2.30 -18.38 27.38
CA LEU A 123 -2.50 -18.79 25.99
C LEU A 123 -2.64 -20.31 25.85
N SER A 124 -1.98 -21.07 26.71
CA SER A 124 -2.03 -22.54 26.70
C SER A 124 -3.39 -23.11 27.09
N ALA A 125 -4.16 -22.36 27.90
CA ALA A 125 -5.49 -22.75 28.40
C ALA A 125 -6.65 -22.23 27.54
N GLY A 126 -6.35 -21.44 26.50
CA GLY A 126 -7.35 -20.69 25.73
C GLY A 126 -7.54 -19.27 26.28
N LEU A 127 -7.48 -18.30 25.38
CA LEU A 127 -7.54 -16.88 25.71
C LEU A 127 -8.97 -16.37 25.65
N THR A 128 -9.53 -15.91 26.76
CA THR A 128 -10.81 -15.20 26.82
C THR A 128 -10.62 -13.69 26.57
N ARG A 129 -11.67 -12.99 26.11
CA ARG A 129 -11.65 -11.52 25.93
C ARG A 129 -11.27 -10.79 27.23
N GLY A 130 -11.76 -11.25 28.39
CA GLY A 130 -11.45 -10.64 29.68
C GLY A 130 -10.01 -10.86 30.13
N GLN A 131 -9.41 -11.99 29.79
CA GLN A 131 -7.98 -12.25 30.02
C GLN A 131 -7.14 -11.41 29.06
N PHE A 132 -7.50 -11.36 27.77
CA PHE A 132 -6.82 -10.54 26.77
C PHE A 132 -6.72 -9.07 27.23
N LYS A 133 -7.80 -8.44 27.66
CA LYS A 133 -7.80 -7.05 28.13
C LYS A 133 -6.91 -6.77 29.36
N ARG A 134 -6.49 -7.80 30.08
CA ARG A 134 -5.63 -7.67 31.29
C ARG A 134 -4.16 -8.00 31.06
N LEU A 135 -3.81 -8.43 29.87
CA LEU A 135 -2.42 -8.72 29.51
C LEU A 135 -1.73 -7.46 28.97
N ASP A 136 -0.41 -7.42 29.13
CA ASP A 136 0.40 -6.45 28.44
C ASP A 136 0.52 -6.84 26.96
N HIS A 137 0.34 -5.89 26.07
CA HIS A 137 0.36 -6.09 24.64
C HIS A 137 1.52 -5.37 23.98
N ILE A 138 2.09 -5.99 22.97
CA ILE A 138 2.97 -5.34 22.01
C ILE A 138 2.19 -5.21 20.72
N LEU A 139 1.95 -3.99 20.29
CA LEU A 139 1.28 -3.68 19.02
C LEU A 139 2.33 -3.23 18.00
N VAL A 140 2.32 -3.88 16.85
CA VAL A 140 3.10 -3.41 15.69
C VAL A 140 2.21 -2.49 14.86
N ALA A 141 2.53 -1.21 14.89
CA ALA A 141 1.77 -0.20 14.15
C ALA A 141 2.43 0.05 12.78
N SER A 142 1.66 -0.12 11.70
CA SER A 142 2.03 0.32 10.35
C SER A 142 1.22 1.54 9.95
N ARG A 143 1.87 2.54 9.37
CA ARG A 143 1.21 3.78 8.89
C ARG A 143 0.47 3.56 7.57
N ALA A 144 0.88 2.56 6.80
CA ALA A 144 0.33 2.23 5.48
C ALA A 144 -0.80 1.19 5.53
N SER A 145 -1.35 0.89 6.70
CA SER A 145 -2.43 -0.08 6.82
C SER A 145 -3.44 0.29 7.90
N ALA A 146 -4.65 -0.28 7.78
CA ALA A 146 -5.75 -0.07 8.72
C ALA A 146 -5.59 -0.83 10.06
N HIS A 147 -4.40 -1.37 10.39
CA HIS A 147 -4.18 -2.05 11.68
C HIS A 147 -4.40 -1.15 12.89
N ARG A 148 -4.28 0.17 12.73
CA ARG A 148 -4.61 1.14 13.79
C ARG A 148 -6.09 1.08 14.23
N LEU A 149 -6.99 0.60 13.37
CA LEU A 149 -8.39 0.39 13.73
C LEU A 149 -8.58 -0.70 14.79
N LEU A 150 -7.54 -1.51 15.04
CA LEU A 150 -7.58 -2.49 16.13
C LEU A 150 -7.63 -1.81 17.50
N ASP A 151 -6.97 -0.66 17.66
CA ASP A 151 -6.98 0.10 18.91
C ASP A 151 -8.39 0.57 19.25
N ASP A 152 -9.18 0.97 18.26
CA ASP A 152 -10.57 1.40 18.43
C ASP A 152 -11.48 0.24 18.86
N VAL A 153 -11.19 -0.98 18.36
CA VAL A 153 -11.98 -2.20 18.69
C VAL A 153 -11.57 -2.80 20.03
N LEU A 154 -10.34 -2.62 20.45
CA LEU A 154 -9.80 -3.17 21.71
C LEU A 154 -9.91 -2.19 22.87
N GLY A 155 -10.06 -0.89 22.59
CA GLY A 155 -10.23 0.18 23.57
C GLY A 155 -11.62 0.25 24.18
N GLU A 156 -12.63 -0.40 23.56
CA GLU A 156 -13.96 -0.63 24.11
C GLU A 156 -14.00 -1.95 24.92
#